data_c7894e68fc3747d08d9273c288c40650
#
_entry.id   c7894e68fc3747d08d9273c288c40650
#
_cell.length_a   1.000
_cell.length_b   1.000
_cell.length_c   1.000
_cell.angle_alpha   90.00
_cell.angle_beta   90.00
_cell.angle_gamma   90.00
#
_symmetry.space_group_name_H-M   'P 1'
#
loop_
_entity.id
_entity.type
_entity.pdbx_description
1 polymer ?
#
loop_
_entity_poly.entity_id
_entity_poly.type
_entity_poly.pdbx_seq_one_letter_code
_entity_poly.pdbx_strand_id
1 'polypeptide(L)'
;MTTQHPTSPRHDRADEAFGAGRITQHTLQALPTPGDNNTLLELEKVRAVASYPALYAIADLIPDRPPNTPGRPAHYPAWVSVIHKVLHGAFGSANHASRIMANPEYWQIIRRQAGASGKTAREQPPQRHHHCYAQDKIDGHIDALHQGLLDTAASLARQLDCLHPDTPVSRTNPARGQFVVGDGTVVAAPHRKKTVERRTAEGRPAVNAHTEVQNGDDKPEYRFGTKFAILSARPDTTRNLRVVLDTMPVTHGKGYKGEAGTTLTMLDHLTRRPDLRVDGICYDGAFRGTHIDHVMKQGLLALVPPHAGTAKPTPLATIDCGCGDTHNIWTDQGRLHERTILDTGESHLQPLPIAKVYD
;
A
#
# COMPACT_ATOMS: atom_id res chain seq x y z
N MET A 1 28.62 -29.28 4.85
CA MET A 1 29.01 -27.85 5.02
C MET A 1 27.85 -27.01 4.57
N THR A 2 27.02 -26.59 5.51
CA THR A 2 25.83 -25.75 5.27
C THR A 2 26.31 -24.30 5.31
N THR A 3 26.39 -23.66 4.16
CA THR A 3 26.68 -22.23 4.06
C THR A 3 25.54 -21.46 4.67
N GLN A 4 25.75 -20.93 5.87
CA GLN A 4 24.87 -19.89 6.43
C GLN A 4 25.03 -18.64 5.54
N HIS A 5 23.97 -18.26 4.85
CA HIS A 5 23.89 -16.95 4.25
C HIS A 5 23.87 -15.90 5.37
N PRO A 6 24.70 -14.86 5.31
CA PRO A 6 24.65 -13.78 6.27
C PRO A 6 23.26 -13.11 6.18
N THR A 7 22.57 -13.02 7.30
CA THR A 7 21.34 -12.26 7.46
C THR A 7 21.61 -10.82 7.01
N SER A 8 20.86 -10.35 6.05
CA SER A 8 21.01 -8.99 5.54
C SER A 8 20.77 -7.99 6.68
N PRO A 9 21.62 -6.96 6.86
CA PRO A 9 21.43 -5.92 7.89
C PRO A 9 20.09 -5.18 7.77
N ARG A 10 19.39 -5.33 6.64
CA ARG A 10 18.03 -4.80 6.43
C ARG A 10 16.93 -5.58 7.17
N HIS A 11 17.14 -6.87 7.43
CA HIS A 11 16.21 -7.66 8.25
C HIS A 11 16.18 -7.18 9.70
N ASP A 12 17.34 -6.87 10.26
CA ASP A 12 17.45 -6.41 11.65
C ASP A 12 16.77 -5.04 11.84
N ARG A 13 16.90 -4.12 10.87
CA ARG A 13 16.21 -2.81 10.89
C ARG A 13 14.68 -2.93 10.79
N ALA A 14 14.20 -3.91 10.00
CA ALA A 14 12.77 -4.17 9.94
C ALA A 14 12.24 -4.70 11.27
N ASP A 15 13.02 -5.52 11.98
CA ASP A 15 12.67 -6.03 13.29
C ASP A 15 12.60 -4.91 14.34
N GLU A 16 13.53 -3.96 14.31
CA GLU A 16 13.50 -2.77 15.17
C GLU A 16 12.32 -1.85 14.86
N ALA A 17 12.02 -1.64 13.57
CA ALA A 17 10.92 -0.78 13.14
C ALA A 17 9.53 -1.32 13.53
N PHE A 18 9.35 -2.64 13.55
CA PHE A 18 8.09 -3.27 13.90
C PHE A 18 7.94 -3.56 15.41
N GLY A 19 8.95 -3.26 16.21
CA GLY A 19 8.93 -3.34 17.68
C GLY A 19 9.01 -4.74 18.28
N ALA A 20 9.10 -4.80 19.61
CA ALA A 20 9.34 -6.01 20.41
C ALA A 20 8.22 -7.08 20.39
N GLY A 21 7.18 -6.91 19.57
CA GLY A 21 6.08 -7.88 19.40
C GLY A 21 6.29 -8.86 18.26
N ARG A 22 7.42 -8.83 17.59
CA ARG A 22 7.71 -9.67 16.44
C ARG A 22 7.94 -11.11 16.85
N ILE A 23 7.31 -12.01 16.12
CA ILE A 23 7.57 -13.44 16.23
C ILE A 23 8.97 -13.69 15.66
N THR A 24 9.89 -14.03 16.54
CA THR A 24 11.21 -14.48 16.10
C THR A 24 11.10 -15.87 15.48
N GLN A 25 12.03 -16.23 14.60
CA GLN A 25 12.08 -17.57 14.00
C GLN A 25 12.13 -18.68 15.06
N HIS A 26 12.66 -18.40 16.25
CA HIS A 26 12.63 -19.27 17.43
C HIS A 26 11.21 -19.46 18.00
N THR A 27 10.38 -18.42 17.96
CA THR A 27 8.98 -18.51 18.42
C THR A 27 8.16 -19.35 17.42
N LEU A 28 8.45 -19.26 16.13
CA LEU A 28 7.82 -20.09 15.09
C LEU A 28 8.20 -21.57 15.21
N GLN A 29 9.42 -21.90 15.64
CA GLN A 29 9.88 -23.28 15.87
C GLN A 29 9.28 -23.92 17.14
N ALA A 30 8.78 -23.10 18.06
CA ALA A 30 8.12 -23.54 19.29
C ALA A 30 6.58 -23.63 19.18
N LEU A 31 6.03 -23.48 17.96
CA LEU A 31 4.59 -23.53 17.73
C LEU A 31 4.07 -24.98 17.84
N PRO A 32 3.00 -25.21 18.58
CA PRO A 32 2.39 -26.54 18.69
C PRO A 32 1.71 -27.02 17.40
N THR A 33 1.47 -28.30 17.35
CA THR A 33 0.99 -29.11 16.23
C THR A 33 -0.30 -28.58 15.54
N PRO A 34 -0.58 -28.94 14.28
CA PRO A 34 -1.54 -28.30 13.37
C PRO A 34 -3.01 -28.16 13.79
N GLY A 35 -3.43 -28.63 14.92
CA GLY A 35 -4.81 -28.48 15.42
C GLY A 35 -5.14 -27.12 16.06
N ASP A 36 -4.13 -26.37 16.54
CA ASP A 36 -4.30 -25.11 17.30
C ASP A 36 -3.91 -23.83 16.53
N ASN A 37 -3.59 -23.96 15.26
CA ASN A 37 -3.02 -22.86 14.46
C ASN A 37 -3.92 -21.61 14.39
N ASN A 38 -5.23 -21.72 14.47
CA ASN A 38 -6.13 -20.57 14.36
C ASN A 38 -6.08 -19.67 15.59
N THR A 39 -6.02 -20.24 16.79
CA THR A 39 -5.99 -19.48 18.05
C THR A 39 -4.65 -18.78 18.26
N LEU A 40 -3.55 -19.45 17.94
CA LEU A 40 -2.22 -18.84 17.97
C LEU A 40 -2.09 -17.70 16.97
N LEU A 41 -2.57 -17.88 15.75
CA LEU A 41 -2.62 -16.82 14.74
C LEU A 41 -3.49 -15.64 15.18
N GLU A 42 -4.59 -15.87 15.89
CA GLU A 42 -5.41 -14.81 16.48
C GLU A 42 -4.64 -14.02 17.52
N LEU A 43 -4.01 -14.73 18.47
CA LEU A 43 -3.21 -14.12 19.55
C LEU A 43 -2.05 -13.28 19.01
N GLU A 44 -1.36 -13.80 17.99
CA GLU A 44 -0.26 -13.10 17.34
C GLU A 44 -0.72 -11.83 16.64
N LYS A 45 -1.81 -11.88 15.89
CA LYS A 45 -2.42 -10.69 15.28
C LYS A 45 -2.83 -9.65 16.32
N VAL A 46 -3.43 -10.09 17.42
CA VAL A 46 -3.83 -9.19 18.51
C VAL A 46 -2.59 -8.54 19.13
N ARG A 47 -1.53 -9.31 19.40
CA ARG A 47 -0.27 -8.78 19.94
C ARG A 47 0.38 -7.82 18.97
N ALA A 48 0.51 -8.17 17.71
CA ALA A 48 1.12 -7.32 16.68
C ALA A 48 0.39 -5.98 16.56
N VAL A 49 -0.94 -5.99 16.51
CA VAL A 49 -1.75 -4.77 16.45
C VAL A 49 -1.61 -3.97 17.75
N ALA A 50 -1.75 -4.61 18.90
CA ALA A 50 -1.74 -3.92 20.18
C ALA A 50 -0.36 -3.40 20.59
N SER A 51 0.73 -4.00 20.10
CA SER A 51 2.10 -3.55 20.41
C SER A 51 2.60 -2.44 19.51
N TYR A 52 1.83 -2.02 18.48
CA TYR A 52 2.28 -1.03 17.52
C TYR A 52 2.01 0.41 18.01
N PRO A 53 3.05 1.17 18.45
CA PRO A 53 2.86 2.45 19.13
C PRO A 53 2.20 3.51 18.26
N ALA A 54 2.44 3.47 16.93
CA ALA A 54 1.89 4.43 16.01
C ALA A 54 0.35 4.41 15.97
N LEU A 55 -0.30 3.28 16.25
CA LEU A 55 -1.76 3.23 16.32
C LEU A 55 -2.32 4.07 17.47
N TYR A 56 -1.59 4.15 18.57
CA TYR A 56 -1.98 5.01 19.70
C TYR A 56 -1.73 6.48 19.39
N ALA A 57 -0.62 6.80 18.72
CA ALA A 57 -0.33 8.16 18.28
C ALA A 57 -1.36 8.65 17.24
N ILE A 58 -1.75 7.80 16.29
CA ILE A 58 -2.84 8.09 15.35
C ILE A 58 -4.17 8.29 16.09
N ALA A 59 -4.46 7.48 17.11
CA ALA A 59 -5.68 7.62 17.89
C ALA A 59 -5.75 8.94 18.68
N ASP A 60 -4.60 9.53 19.04
CA ASP A 60 -4.54 10.83 19.72
C ASP A 60 -4.97 12.01 18.82
N LEU A 61 -5.03 11.78 17.49
CA LEU A 61 -5.60 12.75 16.55
C LEU A 61 -7.12 12.89 16.69
N ILE A 62 -7.78 11.96 17.39
CA ILE A 62 -9.19 12.06 17.72
C ILE A 62 -9.30 12.77 19.08
N PRO A 63 -9.72 14.04 19.13
CA PRO A 63 -9.73 14.80 20.35
C PRO A 63 -10.67 14.18 21.40
N ASP A 64 -10.26 14.21 22.64
CA ASP A 64 -11.18 13.89 23.73
C ASP A 64 -12.32 14.90 23.79
N ARG A 65 -13.43 14.46 24.35
CA ARG A 65 -14.56 15.32 24.55
C ARG A 65 -14.21 16.43 25.54
N PRO A 66 -14.49 17.72 25.20
CA PRO A 66 -14.23 18.80 26.12
C PRO A 66 -14.93 18.59 27.47
N PRO A 67 -14.31 18.99 28.57
CA PRO A 67 -14.98 18.99 29.88
C PRO A 67 -16.29 19.77 29.82
N ASN A 68 -17.28 19.34 30.61
CA ASN A 68 -18.59 19.98 30.71
C ASN A 68 -19.46 19.98 29.42
N THR A 69 -19.10 19.20 28.41
CA THR A 69 -19.97 19.00 27.26
C THR A 69 -21.20 18.18 27.67
N PRO A 70 -22.46 18.62 27.35
CA PRO A 70 -23.66 17.88 27.70
C PRO A 70 -23.71 16.48 27.08
N GLY A 71 -24.16 15.50 27.87
CA GLY A 71 -24.34 14.11 27.43
C GLY A 71 -23.39 13.13 28.13
N ARG A 72 -23.63 11.83 27.93
CA ARG A 72 -22.86 10.77 28.59
C ARG A 72 -21.41 10.74 28.08
N PRO A 73 -20.39 10.70 28.97
CA PRO A 73 -19.01 10.52 28.59
C PRO A 73 -18.79 9.21 27.82
N ALA A 74 -17.83 9.19 26.91
CA ALA A 74 -17.42 7.96 26.24
C ALA A 74 -16.90 6.94 27.27
N HIS A 75 -17.36 5.68 27.17
CA HIS A 75 -16.93 4.63 28.09
C HIS A 75 -15.46 4.24 27.90
N TYR A 76 -14.96 4.35 26.68
CA TYR A 76 -13.61 3.98 26.29
C TYR A 76 -12.97 5.12 25.50
N PRO A 77 -11.64 5.32 25.66
CA PRO A 77 -10.89 6.30 24.88
C PRO A 77 -10.84 5.91 23.39
N ALA A 78 -10.54 6.87 22.52
CA ALA A 78 -10.56 6.70 21.07
C ALA A 78 -9.67 5.56 20.58
N TRP A 79 -8.51 5.35 21.20
CA TRP A 79 -7.57 4.29 20.80
C TRP A 79 -8.20 2.88 20.85
N VAL A 80 -9.14 2.62 21.75
CA VAL A 80 -9.84 1.32 21.83
C VAL A 80 -10.62 1.04 20.53
N SER A 81 -11.25 2.08 19.99
CA SER A 81 -11.99 1.96 18.74
C SER A 81 -11.09 1.90 17.52
N VAL A 82 -9.94 2.60 17.54
CA VAL A 82 -8.92 2.48 16.48
C VAL A 82 -8.37 1.06 16.44
N ILE A 83 -7.97 0.48 17.57
CA ILE A 83 -7.53 -0.92 17.66
C ILE A 83 -8.60 -1.87 17.13
N HIS A 84 -9.88 -1.66 17.49
CA HIS A 84 -10.98 -2.46 16.96
C HIS A 84 -11.06 -2.41 15.42
N LYS A 85 -10.88 -1.22 14.82
CA LYS A 85 -10.91 -1.05 13.36
C LYS A 85 -9.75 -1.80 12.68
N VAL A 86 -8.56 -1.72 13.25
CA VAL A 86 -7.39 -2.44 12.73
C VAL A 86 -7.57 -3.96 12.87
N LEU A 87 -8.06 -4.44 14.00
CA LEU A 87 -8.41 -5.86 14.19
C LEU A 87 -9.52 -6.30 13.24
N HIS A 88 -10.52 -5.43 12.98
CA HIS A 88 -11.54 -5.70 11.95
C HIS A 88 -10.90 -5.93 10.58
N GLY A 89 -9.96 -5.08 10.16
CA GLY A 89 -9.21 -5.27 8.92
C GLY A 89 -8.39 -6.57 8.93
N ALA A 90 -7.69 -6.85 10.03
CA ALA A 90 -6.82 -8.03 10.17
C ALA A 90 -7.59 -9.36 10.17
N PHE A 91 -8.82 -9.37 10.68
CA PHE A 91 -9.68 -10.56 10.73
C PHE A 91 -10.75 -10.61 9.62
N GLY A 92 -10.91 -9.55 8.85
CA GLY A 92 -11.95 -9.44 7.82
C GLY A 92 -13.38 -9.40 8.36
N SER A 93 -13.58 -9.24 9.68
CA SER A 93 -14.90 -9.29 10.32
C SER A 93 -15.00 -8.42 11.57
N ALA A 94 -15.89 -7.43 11.56
CA ALA A 94 -16.18 -6.59 12.71
C ALA A 94 -16.76 -7.37 13.91
N ASN A 95 -17.57 -8.40 13.63
CA ASN A 95 -18.10 -9.27 14.68
C ASN A 95 -16.99 -10.08 15.35
N HIS A 96 -16.04 -10.58 14.55
CA HIS A 96 -14.89 -11.32 15.08
C HIS A 96 -14.01 -10.38 15.93
N ALA A 97 -13.64 -9.21 15.42
CA ALA A 97 -12.88 -8.21 16.18
C ALA A 97 -13.57 -7.83 17.50
N SER A 98 -14.91 -7.62 17.47
CA SER A 98 -15.69 -7.33 18.68
C SER A 98 -15.65 -8.48 19.68
N ARG A 99 -15.71 -9.74 19.23
CA ARG A 99 -15.63 -10.93 20.08
C ARG A 99 -14.24 -11.07 20.73
N ILE A 100 -13.19 -10.85 19.94
CA ILE A 100 -11.81 -10.83 20.44
C ILE A 100 -11.66 -9.78 21.53
N MET A 101 -12.07 -8.54 21.28
CA MET A 101 -11.92 -7.47 22.27
C MET A 101 -12.82 -7.63 23.50
N ALA A 102 -13.97 -8.33 23.37
CA ALA A 102 -14.84 -8.65 24.50
C ALA A 102 -14.32 -9.82 25.36
N ASN A 103 -13.35 -10.58 24.87
CA ASN A 103 -12.72 -11.66 25.65
C ASN A 103 -11.76 -11.05 26.70
N PRO A 104 -11.92 -11.37 28.00
CA PRO A 104 -11.09 -10.79 29.06
C PRO A 104 -9.59 -11.02 28.88
N GLU A 105 -9.17 -12.18 28.39
CA GLU A 105 -7.74 -12.52 28.22
C GLU A 105 -7.10 -11.68 27.12
N TYR A 106 -7.73 -11.58 25.94
CA TYR A 106 -7.27 -10.71 24.85
C TYR A 106 -7.31 -9.24 25.28
N TRP A 107 -8.34 -8.83 26.02
CA TRP A 107 -8.45 -7.47 26.51
C TRP A 107 -7.33 -7.11 27.49
N GLN A 108 -6.94 -8.01 28.37
CA GLN A 108 -5.79 -7.80 29.24
C GLN A 108 -4.48 -7.63 28.46
N ILE A 109 -4.28 -8.42 27.39
CA ILE A 109 -3.11 -8.29 26.53
C ILE A 109 -3.10 -6.90 25.87
N ILE A 110 -4.23 -6.49 25.27
CA ILE A 110 -4.37 -5.17 24.63
C ILE A 110 -4.09 -4.05 25.63
N ARG A 111 -4.68 -4.09 26.83
CA ARG A 111 -4.45 -3.09 27.87
C ARG A 111 -2.99 -3.02 28.32
N ARG A 112 -2.32 -4.16 28.47
CA ARG A 112 -0.90 -4.21 28.84
C ARG A 112 -0.03 -3.54 27.78
N GLN A 113 -0.26 -3.84 26.51
CA GLN A 113 0.47 -3.22 25.41
C GLN A 113 0.17 -1.71 25.30
N ALA A 114 -1.09 -1.33 25.46
CA ALA A 114 -1.49 0.07 25.51
C ALA A 114 -0.79 0.82 26.66
N GLY A 115 -0.67 0.18 27.82
CA GLY A 115 0.05 0.72 28.99
C GLY A 115 1.51 1.04 28.69
N ALA A 116 2.20 0.23 27.88
CA ALA A 116 3.55 0.51 27.42
C ALA A 116 3.65 1.78 26.58
N SER A 117 2.55 2.19 25.92
CA SER A 117 2.42 3.46 25.19
C SER A 117 1.76 4.58 26.04
N GLY A 118 1.70 4.44 27.36
CA GLY A 118 1.10 5.42 28.26
C GLY A 118 -0.42 5.51 28.19
N LYS A 119 -1.10 4.54 27.59
CA LYS A 119 -2.56 4.53 27.41
C LYS A 119 -3.24 3.70 28.49
N THR A 120 -4.39 4.19 28.95
CA THR A 120 -5.21 3.50 29.95
C THR A 120 -6.63 3.27 29.44
N ALA A 121 -7.26 2.22 29.94
CA ALA A 121 -8.68 1.94 29.71
C ALA A 121 -9.22 1.13 30.90
N ARG A 122 -10.54 1.04 31.01
CA ARG A 122 -11.23 0.25 32.02
C ARG A 122 -10.82 -1.21 31.97
N GLU A 123 -10.89 -1.90 33.10
CA GLU A 123 -10.63 -3.34 33.18
C GLU A 123 -11.66 -4.16 32.41
N GLN A 124 -12.92 -3.75 32.51
CA GLN A 124 -14.00 -4.40 31.81
C GLN A 124 -13.78 -4.32 30.29
N PRO A 125 -13.89 -5.45 29.56
CA PRO A 125 -13.76 -5.48 28.11
C PRO A 125 -14.85 -4.67 27.40
N PRO A 126 -14.52 -4.02 26.27
CA PRO A 126 -15.52 -3.32 25.47
C PRO A 126 -16.48 -4.31 24.79
N GLN A 127 -17.74 -3.93 24.72
CA GLN A 127 -18.78 -4.68 24.01
C GLN A 127 -19.01 -4.07 22.62
N ARG A 128 -19.62 -4.81 21.72
CA ARG A 128 -19.87 -4.40 20.33
C ARG A 128 -20.52 -3.01 20.21
N HIS A 129 -21.52 -2.71 21.06
CA HIS A 129 -22.22 -1.42 21.02
C HIS A 129 -21.30 -0.22 21.31
N HIS A 130 -20.25 -0.40 22.12
CA HIS A 130 -19.27 0.67 22.38
C HIS A 130 -18.54 1.09 21.10
N HIS A 131 -18.20 0.11 20.25
CA HIS A 131 -17.55 0.39 18.95
C HIS A 131 -18.52 1.04 17.96
N CYS A 132 -19.81 0.64 17.98
CA CYS A 132 -20.83 1.29 17.14
C CYS A 132 -21.00 2.77 17.50
N TYR A 133 -21.07 3.10 18.79
CA TYR A 133 -21.18 4.50 19.25
C TYR A 133 -19.93 5.36 18.95
N ALA A 134 -18.76 4.72 18.85
CA ALA A 134 -17.52 5.44 18.51
C ALA A 134 -17.37 5.68 17.00
N GLN A 135 -18.20 5.05 16.16
CA GLN A 135 -18.06 5.11 14.70
C GLN A 135 -18.15 6.54 14.17
N ASP A 136 -19.21 7.27 14.54
CA ASP A 136 -19.42 8.64 14.08
C ASP A 136 -18.26 9.57 14.48
N LYS A 137 -17.69 9.33 15.66
CA LYS A 137 -16.50 10.07 16.11
C LYS A 137 -15.28 9.79 15.26
N ILE A 138 -15.03 8.51 14.89
CA ILE A 138 -13.95 8.13 14.01
C ILE A 138 -14.17 8.72 12.61
N ASP A 139 -15.38 8.57 12.07
CA ASP A 139 -15.72 9.05 10.72
C ASP A 139 -15.57 10.57 10.60
N GLY A 140 -15.86 11.31 11.66
CA GLY A 140 -15.66 12.76 11.74
C GLY A 140 -14.18 13.20 11.74
N HIS A 141 -13.24 12.27 11.93
CA HIS A 141 -11.78 12.56 11.96
C HIS A 141 -11.00 11.76 10.92
N ILE A 142 -11.67 11.22 9.91
CA ILE A 142 -11.06 10.32 8.94
C ILE A 142 -9.88 10.96 8.20
N ASP A 143 -9.96 12.23 7.86
CA ASP A 143 -8.88 12.95 7.16
C ASP A 143 -7.65 13.11 8.06
N ALA A 144 -7.84 13.45 9.35
CA ALA A 144 -6.74 13.54 10.31
C ALA A 144 -6.09 12.17 10.54
N LEU A 145 -6.90 11.11 10.66
CA LEU A 145 -6.41 9.74 10.79
C LEU A 145 -5.63 9.29 9.54
N HIS A 146 -6.13 9.64 8.34
CA HIS A 146 -5.44 9.36 7.10
C HIS A 146 -4.08 10.09 7.03
N GLN A 147 -4.04 11.38 7.38
CA GLN A 147 -2.79 12.12 7.45
C GLN A 147 -1.80 11.50 8.46
N GLY A 148 -2.26 11.11 9.65
CA GLY A 148 -1.43 10.43 10.64
C GLY A 148 -0.89 9.08 10.15
N LEU A 149 -1.68 8.36 9.35
CA LEU A 149 -1.22 7.14 8.68
C LEU A 149 -0.12 7.44 7.67
N LEU A 150 -0.28 8.46 6.82
CA LEU A 150 0.73 8.89 5.85
C LEU A 150 2.05 9.25 6.53
N ASP A 151 2.00 10.01 7.64
CA ASP A 151 3.19 10.42 8.38
C ASP A 151 3.91 9.23 9.01
N THR A 152 3.14 8.31 9.58
CA THR A 152 3.66 7.06 10.14
C THR A 152 4.29 6.18 9.07
N ALA A 153 3.62 6.01 7.93
CA ALA A 153 4.09 5.21 6.82
C ALA A 153 5.36 5.81 6.19
N ALA A 154 5.44 7.13 6.05
CA ALA A 154 6.63 7.83 5.58
C ALA A 154 7.82 7.60 6.52
N SER A 155 7.60 7.74 7.83
CA SER A 155 8.64 7.45 8.83
C SER A 155 9.13 6.01 8.76
N LEU A 156 8.20 5.04 8.67
CA LEU A 156 8.53 3.62 8.55
C LEU A 156 9.27 3.30 7.26
N ALA A 157 8.86 3.89 6.13
CA ALA A 157 9.55 3.72 4.84
C ALA A 157 11.01 4.15 4.93
N ARG A 158 11.30 5.30 5.54
CA ARG A 158 12.68 5.78 5.75
C ARG A 158 13.49 4.86 6.66
N GLN A 159 12.90 4.36 7.75
CA GLN A 159 13.54 3.39 8.64
C GLN A 159 13.94 2.09 7.91
N LEU A 160 13.21 1.75 6.85
CA LEU A 160 13.48 0.58 6.00
C LEU A 160 14.32 0.92 4.75
N ASP A 161 15.02 2.06 4.75
CA ASP A 161 15.82 2.55 3.62
C ASP A 161 15.01 2.74 2.32
N CYS A 162 13.71 3.06 2.45
CA CYS A 162 12.86 3.42 1.33
C CYS A 162 12.65 4.92 1.26
N LEU A 163 12.61 5.46 0.05
CA LEU A 163 12.26 6.87 -0.25
C LEU A 163 13.10 7.88 0.53
N HIS A 164 14.35 7.54 0.80
CA HIS A 164 15.24 8.38 1.58
C HIS A 164 15.68 9.60 0.77
N PRO A 165 15.54 10.85 1.28
CA PRO A 165 15.82 12.07 0.52
C PRO A 165 17.28 12.20 0.07
N ASP A 166 18.22 11.65 0.86
CA ASP A 166 19.66 11.76 0.60
C ASP A 166 20.23 10.64 -0.29
N THR A 167 19.41 9.71 -0.78
CA THR A 167 19.88 8.66 -1.70
C THR A 167 20.31 9.30 -3.03
N PRO A 168 21.49 9.01 -3.58
CA PRO A 168 21.91 9.57 -4.86
C PRO A 168 20.92 9.21 -5.99
N VAL A 169 20.57 10.19 -6.82
CA VAL A 169 19.73 9.97 -8.01
C VAL A 169 20.57 9.25 -9.06
N SER A 170 20.05 8.15 -9.60
CA SER A 170 20.60 7.53 -10.80
C SER A 170 19.46 7.07 -11.70
N ARG A 171 19.43 7.58 -12.91
CA ARG A 171 18.43 7.18 -13.92
C ARG A 171 18.80 5.88 -14.64
N THR A 172 20.06 5.49 -14.59
CA THR A 172 20.57 4.28 -15.25
C THR A 172 20.66 3.09 -14.32
N ASN A 173 20.85 3.37 -13.04
CA ASN A 173 20.84 2.34 -12.00
C ASN A 173 20.05 2.83 -10.79
N PRO A 174 18.74 3.05 -10.97
CA PRO A 174 17.91 3.62 -9.91
C PRO A 174 17.79 2.65 -8.73
N ALA A 175 17.88 3.20 -7.53
CA ALA A 175 17.74 2.42 -6.30
C ALA A 175 16.29 1.93 -6.16
N ARG A 176 16.09 0.63 -6.02
CA ARG A 176 14.75 0.03 -5.86
C ARG A 176 13.94 0.66 -4.74
N GLY A 177 14.56 0.95 -3.60
CA GLY A 177 13.91 1.57 -2.45
C GLY A 177 13.37 2.97 -2.72
N GLN A 178 13.76 3.61 -3.83
CA GLN A 178 13.28 4.94 -4.24
C GLN A 178 12.06 4.88 -5.17
N PHE A 179 11.54 3.67 -5.44
CA PHE A 179 10.34 3.48 -6.24
C PHE A 179 9.14 3.16 -5.38
N VAL A 180 8.00 3.73 -5.76
CA VAL A 180 6.70 3.29 -5.26
C VAL A 180 6.08 2.27 -6.21
N VAL A 181 5.25 1.41 -5.66
CA VAL A 181 4.48 0.42 -6.41
C VAL A 181 3.02 0.74 -6.22
N GLY A 182 2.33 1.02 -7.32
CA GLY A 182 0.88 1.22 -7.34
C GLY A 182 0.15 -0.06 -7.69
N ASP A 183 -1.01 -0.27 -7.06
CA ASP A 183 -1.87 -1.43 -7.29
C ASP A 183 -3.31 -1.10 -6.89
N GLY A 184 -4.26 -1.85 -7.42
CA GLY A 184 -5.66 -1.77 -7.05
C GLY A 184 -6.12 -2.96 -6.23
N THR A 185 -7.03 -2.72 -5.29
CA THR A 185 -7.68 -3.80 -4.54
C THR A 185 -9.15 -3.51 -4.33
N VAL A 186 -9.97 -4.56 -4.26
CA VAL A 186 -11.39 -4.42 -3.97
C VAL A 186 -11.68 -4.90 -2.55
N VAL A 187 -12.08 -3.96 -1.70
CA VAL A 187 -12.58 -4.28 -0.35
C VAL A 187 -14.04 -4.69 -0.47
N ALA A 188 -14.33 -5.95 -0.12
CA ALA A 188 -15.68 -6.48 -0.19
C ALA A 188 -16.66 -5.66 0.62
N ALA A 189 -17.84 -5.38 0.05
CA ALA A 189 -18.90 -4.69 0.77
C ALA A 189 -19.38 -5.52 1.97
N PRO A 190 -19.68 -4.87 3.11
CA PRO A 190 -20.19 -5.55 4.31
C PRO A 190 -21.61 -6.14 4.12
N HIS A 191 -22.30 -5.73 3.06
CA HIS A 191 -23.64 -6.16 2.71
C HIS A 191 -23.70 -6.73 1.30
N ARG A 192 -24.64 -7.65 1.07
CA ARG A 192 -24.92 -8.18 -0.27
C ARG A 192 -25.42 -7.05 -1.19
N LYS A 193 -25.13 -7.14 -2.48
CA LYS A 193 -25.53 -6.19 -3.51
C LYS A 193 -27.01 -5.77 -3.41
N LYS A 194 -27.93 -6.74 -3.38
CA LYS A 194 -29.37 -6.49 -3.22
C LYS A 194 -29.72 -5.65 -1.97
N THR A 195 -28.98 -5.82 -0.88
CA THR A 195 -29.20 -5.04 0.36
C THR A 195 -28.72 -3.61 0.19
N VAL A 196 -27.59 -3.38 -0.49
CA VAL A 196 -27.07 -2.05 -0.79
C VAL A 196 -28.06 -1.31 -1.71
N GLU A 197 -28.48 -1.95 -2.81
CA GLU A 197 -29.44 -1.39 -3.77
C GLU A 197 -30.76 -1.00 -3.10
N ARG A 198 -31.33 -1.87 -2.26
CA ARG A 198 -32.54 -1.58 -1.50
C ARG A 198 -32.36 -0.38 -0.57
N ARG A 199 -31.26 -0.32 0.20
CA ARG A 199 -31.00 0.81 1.11
C ARG A 199 -30.86 2.12 0.35
N THR A 200 -30.18 2.09 -0.79
CA THR A 200 -30.03 3.26 -1.67
C THR A 200 -31.38 3.72 -2.21
N ALA A 201 -32.22 2.80 -2.66
CA ALA A 201 -33.57 3.11 -3.15
C ALA A 201 -34.50 3.67 -2.04
N GLU A 202 -34.29 3.22 -0.79
CA GLU A 202 -35.01 3.72 0.40
C GLU A 202 -34.43 5.05 0.95
N GLY A 203 -33.41 5.65 0.30
CA GLY A 203 -32.71 6.85 0.80
C GLY A 203 -31.95 6.62 2.11
N ARG A 204 -31.65 5.39 2.47
CA ARG A 204 -30.90 5.02 3.68
C ARG A 204 -29.42 5.01 3.41
N PRO A 205 -28.57 5.35 4.40
CA PRO A 205 -27.12 5.25 4.27
C PRO A 205 -26.71 3.87 3.77
N ALA A 206 -25.97 3.84 2.67
CA ALA A 206 -25.43 2.65 2.06
C ALA A 206 -23.96 2.84 1.71
N VAL A 207 -23.17 1.75 1.72
CA VAL A 207 -21.79 1.78 1.28
C VAL A 207 -21.75 2.05 -0.23
N ASN A 208 -20.81 2.90 -0.66
CA ASN A 208 -20.54 3.11 -2.08
C ASN A 208 -19.76 1.91 -2.63
N ALA A 209 -20.49 0.92 -3.14
CA ALA A 209 -19.92 -0.34 -3.62
C ALA A 209 -20.45 -0.67 -5.02
N HIS A 210 -19.55 -1.17 -5.84
CA HIS A 210 -19.81 -1.55 -7.22
C HIS A 210 -19.32 -2.98 -7.48
N THR A 211 -19.70 -3.55 -8.62
CA THR A 211 -19.11 -4.80 -9.10
C THR A 211 -17.80 -4.45 -9.81
N GLU A 212 -16.68 -4.76 -9.20
CA GLU A 212 -15.34 -4.41 -9.64
C GLU A 212 -14.57 -5.64 -10.07
N VAL A 213 -13.63 -5.47 -10.99
CA VAL A 213 -12.65 -6.50 -11.34
C VAL A 213 -11.59 -6.55 -10.26
N GLN A 214 -11.44 -7.69 -9.61
CA GLN A 214 -10.42 -7.95 -8.60
C GLN A 214 -9.13 -8.45 -9.24
N ASN A 215 -9.25 -9.32 -10.25
CA ASN A 215 -8.15 -9.86 -11.03
C ASN A 215 -8.53 -9.76 -12.50
N GLY A 216 -7.65 -9.17 -13.33
CA GLY A 216 -7.88 -8.90 -14.75
C GLY A 216 -7.24 -9.92 -15.70
N ASP A 217 -6.70 -11.03 -15.18
CA ASP A 217 -6.10 -12.11 -16.00
C ASP A 217 -7.15 -12.79 -16.91
N ASP A 218 -6.76 -13.82 -17.64
CA ASP A 218 -7.57 -14.53 -18.64
C ASP A 218 -8.98 -14.93 -18.15
N LYS A 219 -9.15 -15.05 -16.82
CA LYS A 219 -10.46 -15.27 -16.18
C LYS A 219 -10.71 -14.17 -15.16
N PRO A 220 -11.33 -13.05 -15.56
CA PRO A 220 -11.56 -11.94 -14.66
C PRO A 220 -12.44 -12.35 -13.47
N GLU A 221 -11.93 -12.12 -12.28
CA GLU A 221 -12.67 -12.31 -11.03
C GLU A 221 -13.39 -11.00 -10.67
N TYR A 222 -14.70 -11.09 -10.48
CA TYR A 222 -15.52 -9.93 -10.11
C TYR A 222 -15.88 -9.99 -8.63
N ARG A 223 -15.72 -8.87 -7.95
CA ARG A 223 -16.08 -8.70 -6.54
C ARG A 223 -17.00 -7.50 -6.35
N PHE A 224 -18.04 -7.67 -5.55
CA PHE A 224 -18.88 -6.55 -5.14
C PHE A 224 -18.26 -5.85 -3.93
N GLY A 225 -17.85 -4.61 -4.10
CA GLY A 225 -17.14 -3.86 -3.07
C GLY A 225 -16.77 -2.45 -3.49
N THR A 226 -15.89 -1.83 -2.70
CA THR A 226 -15.29 -0.54 -3.01
C THR A 226 -13.85 -0.78 -3.48
N LYS A 227 -13.52 -0.28 -4.66
CA LYS A 227 -12.14 -0.36 -5.18
C LYS A 227 -11.30 0.73 -4.55
N PHE A 228 -10.11 0.36 -4.13
CA PHE A 228 -9.08 1.28 -3.62
C PHE A 228 -7.84 1.17 -4.48
N ALA A 229 -7.20 2.30 -4.73
CA ALA A 229 -5.82 2.36 -5.19
C ALA A 229 -4.90 2.39 -3.96
N ILE A 230 -3.75 1.74 -4.07
CA ILE A 230 -2.76 1.61 -2.99
C ILE A 230 -1.40 1.99 -3.54
N LEU A 231 -0.65 2.82 -2.83
CA LEU A 231 0.78 3.02 -3.05
C LEU A 231 1.59 2.36 -1.93
N SER A 232 2.64 1.68 -2.31
CA SER A 232 3.55 1.03 -1.37
C SER A 232 5.01 1.19 -1.78
N ALA A 233 5.92 1.16 -0.80
CA ALA A 233 7.36 1.05 -1.01
C ALA A 233 7.88 -0.31 -0.56
N ARG A 234 8.97 -0.78 -1.17
CA ARG A 234 9.62 -2.06 -0.86
C ARG A 234 11.14 -1.88 -0.77
N PRO A 235 11.76 -2.24 0.36
CA PRO A 235 13.21 -2.15 0.51
C PRO A 235 13.96 -3.20 -0.32
N ASP A 236 13.35 -4.37 -0.53
CA ASP A 236 13.97 -5.49 -1.24
C ASP A 236 12.97 -6.32 -2.06
N THR A 237 13.38 -7.51 -2.50
CA THR A 237 12.57 -8.46 -3.26
C THR A 237 11.60 -9.27 -2.40
N THR A 238 11.70 -9.21 -1.08
CA THR A 238 10.87 -9.99 -0.16
C THR A 238 9.40 -9.60 -0.32
N ARG A 239 8.57 -10.56 -0.73
CA ARG A 239 7.18 -10.31 -1.11
C ARG A 239 6.36 -9.62 -0.02
N ASN A 240 6.61 -9.97 1.22
CA ASN A 240 5.82 -9.50 2.36
C ASN A 240 6.38 -8.24 3.04
N LEU A 241 7.63 -7.86 2.71
CA LEU A 241 8.25 -6.66 3.25
C LEU A 241 7.90 -5.46 2.38
N ARG A 242 6.81 -4.79 2.72
CA ARG A 242 6.36 -3.55 2.07
C ARG A 242 5.67 -2.64 3.07
N VAL A 243 5.82 -1.36 2.86
CA VAL A 243 5.09 -0.31 3.58
C VAL A 243 4.00 0.21 2.67
N VAL A 244 2.75 0.12 3.11
CA VAL A 244 1.65 0.82 2.45
C VAL A 244 1.76 2.29 2.84
N LEU A 245 2.06 3.14 1.85
CA LEU A 245 2.29 4.56 2.02
C LEU A 245 0.97 5.33 2.03
N ASP A 246 0.10 4.99 1.09
CA ASP A 246 -1.19 5.66 0.92
C ASP A 246 -2.23 4.70 0.36
N THR A 247 -3.50 4.99 0.61
CA THR A 247 -4.64 4.29 0.04
C THR A 247 -5.82 5.24 -0.12
N MET A 248 -6.41 5.27 -1.31
CA MET A 248 -7.57 6.11 -1.61
C MET A 248 -8.66 5.32 -2.32
N PRO A 249 -9.95 5.61 -2.05
CA PRO A 249 -11.03 5.02 -2.83
C PRO A 249 -10.97 5.51 -4.28
N VAL A 250 -11.14 4.58 -5.21
CA VAL A 250 -11.14 4.89 -6.64
C VAL A 250 -12.43 5.61 -7.01
N THR A 251 -12.30 6.77 -7.64
CA THR A 251 -13.42 7.53 -8.16
C THR A 251 -13.76 7.08 -9.58
N HIS A 252 -15.04 6.70 -9.81
CA HIS A 252 -15.51 6.33 -11.14
C HIS A 252 -15.77 7.57 -12.01
N GLY A 253 -15.49 7.46 -13.30
CA GLY A 253 -15.78 8.53 -14.27
C GLY A 253 -14.78 8.59 -15.42
N LYS A 254 -14.99 9.57 -16.33
CA LYS A 254 -14.10 9.82 -17.48
C LYS A 254 -12.91 10.72 -17.09
N GLY A 255 -11.83 10.66 -17.86
CA GLY A 255 -10.62 11.46 -17.67
C GLY A 255 -9.61 10.78 -16.75
N TYR A 256 -8.86 11.58 -15.94
CA TYR A 256 -7.93 11.11 -14.91
C TYR A 256 -8.61 10.47 -13.69
N LYS A 257 -9.82 9.95 -13.89
CA LYS A 257 -10.55 9.17 -12.89
C LYS A 257 -10.22 7.70 -13.08
N GLY A 258 -10.65 6.89 -12.15
CA GLY A 258 -10.32 5.49 -12.12
C GLY A 258 -9.05 5.23 -11.29
N GLU A 259 -8.62 3.99 -11.30
CA GLU A 259 -7.51 3.52 -10.48
C GLU A 259 -6.19 4.24 -10.77
N ALA A 260 -5.82 4.33 -12.06
CA ALA A 260 -4.61 5.01 -12.48
C ALA A 260 -4.59 6.50 -12.09
N GLY A 261 -5.70 7.22 -12.30
CA GLY A 261 -5.81 8.63 -11.92
C GLY A 261 -5.75 8.84 -10.40
N THR A 262 -6.38 7.95 -9.62
CA THR A 262 -6.30 7.98 -8.15
C THR A 262 -4.86 7.72 -7.69
N THR A 263 -4.17 6.77 -8.33
CA THR A 263 -2.75 6.49 -8.05
C THR A 263 -1.86 7.70 -8.33
N LEU A 264 -2.07 8.42 -9.43
CA LEU A 264 -1.33 9.65 -9.73
C LEU A 264 -1.59 10.74 -8.69
N THR A 265 -2.82 10.88 -8.21
CA THR A 265 -3.14 11.82 -7.12
C THR A 265 -2.35 11.50 -5.85
N MET A 266 -2.28 10.23 -5.45
CA MET A 266 -1.47 9.80 -4.32
C MET A 266 0.03 10.03 -4.57
N LEU A 267 0.51 9.75 -5.78
CA LEU A 267 1.90 10.02 -6.15
C LEU A 267 2.24 11.51 -6.03
N ASP A 268 1.36 12.40 -6.51
CA ASP A 268 1.51 13.85 -6.39
C ASP A 268 1.55 14.31 -4.92
N HIS A 269 0.82 13.66 -4.04
CA HIS A 269 0.88 13.94 -2.60
C HIS A 269 2.25 13.52 -2.00
N LEU A 270 2.74 12.34 -2.37
CA LEU A 270 4.02 11.84 -1.87
C LEU A 270 5.21 12.67 -2.37
N THR A 271 5.20 13.08 -3.64
CA THR A 271 6.30 13.86 -4.24
C THR A 271 6.42 15.28 -3.68
N ARG A 272 5.34 15.83 -3.09
CA ARG A 272 5.36 17.12 -2.39
C ARG A 272 5.92 17.05 -0.97
N ARG A 273 6.14 15.86 -0.45
CA ARG A 273 6.67 15.68 0.91
C ARG A 273 8.19 15.92 0.92
N PRO A 274 8.68 16.88 1.71
CA PRO A 274 10.12 17.19 1.75
C PRO A 274 10.95 16.11 2.46
N ASP A 275 10.28 15.27 3.26
CA ASP A 275 10.90 14.17 4.01
C ASP A 275 10.98 12.85 3.24
N LEU A 276 10.47 12.82 2.01
CA LEU A 276 10.53 11.66 1.11
C LEU A 276 11.10 12.08 -0.24
N ARG A 277 11.75 11.11 -0.91
CA ARG A 277 12.10 11.23 -2.31
C ARG A 277 11.63 10.01 -3.08
N VAL A 278 10.88 10.26 -4.12
CA VAL A 278 10.40 9.25 -5.06
C VAL A 278 11.16 9.45 -6.38
N ASP A 279 11.83 8.41 -6.89
CA ASP A 279 12.51 8.45 -8.19
C ASP A 279 11.63 7.90 -9.31
N GLY A 280 10.61 7.13 -8.97
CA GLY A 280 9.70 6.56 -9.97
C GLY A 280 8.58 5.73 -9.38
N ILE A 281 7.72 5.26 -10.28
CA ILE A 281 6.59 4.39 -9.97
C ILE A 281 6.62 3.13 -10.84
N CYS A 282 6.37 1.98 -10.19
CA CYS A 282 6.04 0.74 -10.87
C CYS A 282 4.53 0.57 -10.86
N TYR A 283 3.95 0.35 -12.04
CA TYR A 283 2.51 0.13 -12.17
C TYR A 283 2.22 -0.93 -13.23
N ASP A 284 1.03 -1.50 -13.20
CA ASP A 284 0.61 -2.48 -14.20
C ASP A 284 0.26 -1.83 -15.56
N GLY A 285 -0.26 -2.64 -16.49
CA GLY A 285 -0.66 -2.19 -17.82
C GLY A 285 -1.83 -1.19 -17.87
N ALA A 286 -2.40 -0.79 -16.70
CA ALA A 286 -3.43 0.24 -16.67
C ALA A 286 -2.86 1.65 -16.86
N PHE A 287 -1.55 1.88 -16.61
CA PHE A 287 -0.88 3.12 -16.99
C PHE A 287 -0.67 3.17 -18.50
N ARG A 288 -1.16 4.25 -19.12
CA ARG A 288 -1.07 4.50 -20.55
C ARG A 288 -0.47 5.86 -20.82
N GLY A 289 -0.22 6.21 -22.07
CA GLY A 289 0.53 7.38 -22.50
C GLY A 289 0.36 8.62 -21.62
N THR A 290 -0.89 9.08 -21.41
CA THR A 290 -1.15 10.28 -20.58
C THR A 290 -0.74 10.13 -19.13
N HIS A 291 -0.82 8.92 -18.54
CA HIS A 291 -0.37 8.66 -17.17
C HIS A 291 1.16 8.64 -17.11
N ILE A 292 1.81 8.02 -18.09
CA ILE A 292 3.26 7.98 -18.20
C ILE A 292 3.80 9.40 -18.40
N ASP A 293 3.19 10.20 -19.28
CA ASP A 293 3.54 11.60 -19.51
C ASP A 293 3.44 12.44 -18.24
N HIS A 294 2.42 12.20 -17.39
CA HIS A 294 2.27 12.88 -16.12
C HIS A 294 3.43 12.56 -15.17
N VAL A 295 3.80 11.30 -15.04
CA VAL A 295 4.93 10.85 -14.21
C VAL A 295 6.25 11.45 -14.73
N MET A 296 6.51 11.37 -16.04
CA MET A 296 7.73 11.86 -16.65
C MET A 296 7.87 13.38 -16.58
N LYS A 297 6.78 14.13 -16.67
CA LYS A 297 6.79 15.61 -16.49
C LYS A 297 7.21 16.05 -15.09
N GLN A 298 7.08 15.18 -14.11
CA GLN A 298 7.59 15.41 -12.76
C GLN A 298 9.08 15.01 -12.60
N GLY A 299 9.73 14.55 -13.68
CA GLY A 299 11.11 14.05 -13.64
C GLY A 299 11.24 12.64 -13.06
N LEU A 300 10.13 11.93 -12.90
CA LEU A 300 10.09 10.57 -12.36
C LEU A 300 10.17 9.52 -13.46
N LEU A 301 10.62 8.33 -13.10
CA LEU A 301 10.62 7.16 -13.97
C LEU A 301 9.27 6.40 -13.86
N ALA A 302 8.71 6.00 -15.00
CA ALA A 302 7.54 5.12 -15.07
C ALA A 302 7.97 3.72 -15.52
N LEU A 303 7.82 2.72 -14.65
CA LEU A 303 8.09 1.32 -14.95
C LEU A 303 6.75 0.60 -15.12
N VAL A 304 6.38 0.35 -16.36
CA VAL A 304 5.14 -0.33 -16.73
C VAL A 304 5.44 -1.46 -17.72
N PRO A 305 4.71 -2.58 -17.66
CA PRO A 305 4.87 -3.62 -18.66
C PRO A 305 4.44 -3.10 -20.04
N PRO A 306 5.09 -3.55 -21.13
CA PRO A 306 4.69 -3.18 -22.47
C PRO A 306 3.27 -3.71 -22.76
N HIS A 307 2.43 -2.86 -23.38
CA HIS A 307 1.13 -3.32 -23.86
C HIS A 307 1.28 -4.28 -25.03
N ALA A 308 0.45 -5.29 -25.09
CA ALA A 308 0.46 -6.30 -26.16
C ALA A 308 0.36 -5.70 -27.58
N GLY A 309 -0.25 -4.51 -27.72
CA GLY A 309 -0.31 -3.77 -28.98
C GLY A 309 0.87 -2.86 -29.28
N THR A 310 1.73 -2.56 -28.30
CA THR A 310 2.92 -1.71 -28.43
C THR A 310 4.22 -2.49 -28.41
N ALA A 311 4.14 -3.81 -28.29
CA ALA A 311 5.30 -4.70 -28.29
C ALA A 311 5.97 -4.87 -29.67
N LYS A 312 5.50 -4.15 -30.69
CA LYS A 312 6.13 -4.18 -32.01
C LYS A 312 7.19 -3.09 -32.12
N PRO A 313 8.35 -3.40 -32.65
CA PRO A 313 9.35 -2.39 -32.97
C PRO A 313 8.74 -1.27 -33.82
N THR A 314 9.01 -0.02 -33.47
CA THR A 314 8.49 1.16 -34.17
C THR A 314 9.64 2.04 -34.68
N PRO A 315 9.57 2.55 -35.91
CA PRO A 315 10.57 3.48 -36.44
C PRO A 315 10.52 4.78 -35.64
N LEU A 316 11.70 5.28 -35.25
CA LEU A 316 11.86 6.51 -34.47
C LEU A 316 12.44 7.63 -35.34
N ALA A 317 13.55 7.37 -36.02
CA ALA A 317 14.28 8.34 -36.79
C ALA A 317 15.15 7.67 -37.86
N THR A 318 15.45 8.41 -38.91
CA THR A 318 16.53 8.11 -39.84
C THR A 318 17.60 9.15 -39.66
N ILE A 319 18.84 8.73 -39.38
CA ILE A 319 19.96 9.61 -39.03
C ILE A 319 21.04 9.45 -40.10
N ASP A 320 21.45 10.55 -40.69
CA ASP A 320 22.69 10.65 -41.44
C ASP A 320 23.80 11.11 -40.50
N CYS A 321 24.72 10.22 -40.18
CA CYS A 321 25.80 10.52 -39.22
C CYS A 321 27.03 11.14 -39.91
N GLY A 322 27.00 11.37 -41.22
CA GLY A 322 28.18 11.84 -41.96
C GLY A 322 29.27 10.79 -42.17
N CYS A 323 29.04 9.54 -41.75
CA CYS A 323 29.94 8.39 -42.01
C CYS A 323 29.76 7.83 -43.45
N GLY A 324 28.78 8.32 -44.21
CA GLY A 324 28.38 7.84 -45.50
C GLY A 324 27.22 6.84 -45.50
N ASP A 325 26.80 6.41 -44.32
CA ASP A 325 25.70 5.46 -44.14
C ASP A 325 24.49 6.12 -43.48
N THR A 326 23.32 5.60 -43.80
CA THR A 326 22.05 6.04 -43.21
C THR A 326 21.62 5.05 -42.13
N HIS A 327 21.48 5.54 -40.90
CA HIS A 327 21.09 4.74 -39.74
C HIS A 327 19.59 4.81 -39.50
N ASN A 328 18.90 3.69 -39.54
CA ASN A 328 17.47 3.60 -39.23
C ASN A 328 17.29 3.23 -37.74
N ILE A 329 16.90 4.20 -36.96
CA ILE A 329 16.71 4.04 -35.50
C ILE A 329 15.28 3.63 -35.21
N TRP A 330 15.14 2.59 -34.42
CA TRP A 330 13.88 2.00 -33.99
C TRP A 330 13.81 1.93 -32.47
N THR A 331 12.61 1.95 -31.93
CA THR A 331 12.38 1.62 -30.53
C THR A 331 11.76 0.24 -30.41
N ASP A 332 12.31 -0.57 -29.53
CA ASP A 332 11.75 -1.85 -29.13
C ASP A 332 11.89 -2.02 -27.62
N GLN A 333 10.77 -2.26 -26.93
CA GLN A 333 10.71 -2.48 -25.48
C GLN A 333 11.43 -1.39 -24.65
N GLY A 334 11.33 -0.12 -25.06
CA GLY A 334 11.96 1.01 -24.39
C GLY A 334 13.46 1.16 -24.64
N ARG A 335 14.04 0.40 -25.57
CA ARG A 335 15.43 0.52 -26.02
C ARG A 335 15.52 1.05 -27.43
N LEU A 336 16.60 1.75 -27.71
CA LEU A 336 16.95 2.14 -29.07
C LEU A 336 17.69 0.99 -29.75
N HIS A 337 17.29 0.74 -31.01
CA HIS A 337 17.87 -0.26 -31.88
C HIS A 337 18.21 0.38 -33.22
N GLU A 338 19.26 -0.08 -33.84
CA GLU A 338 19.51 0.15 -35.24
C GLU A 338 18.89 -0.99 -36.05
N ARG A 339 18.11 -0.66 -37.07
CA ARG A 339 17.55 -1.63 -38.01
C ARG A 339 18.43 -1.71 -39.23
N THR A 340 19.02 -2.87 -39.46
CA THR A 340 19.72 -3.20 -40.70
C THR A 340 18.88 -4.17 -41.52
N ILE A 341 18.95 -4.04 -42.83
CA ILE A 341 18.35 -5.00 -43.76
C ILE A 341 19.51 -5.86 -44.28
N LEU A 342 19.43 -7.15 -44.02
CA LEU A 342 20.41 -8.11 -44.49
C LEU A 342 20.25 -8.35 -45.99
N ASP A 343 21.29 -8.89 -46.66
CA ASP A 343 21.24 -9.26 -48.09
C ASP A 343 20.12 -10.25 -48.39
N THR A 344 19.66 -10.99 -47.40
CA THR A 344 18.52 -11.90 -47.53
C THR A 344 17.17 -11.19 -47.56
N GLY A 345 17.12 -9.87 -47.37
CA GLY A 345 15.89 -9.06 -47.23
C GLY A 345 15.28 -9.13 -45.82
N GLU A 346 15.83 -9.89 -44.91
CA GLU A 346 15.40 -9.92 -43.53
C GLU A 346 15.88 -8.68 -42.77
N SER A 347 15.05 -8.16 -41.87
CA SER A 347 15.45 -7.05 -41.02
C SER A 347 15.94 -7.53 -39.66
N HIS A 348 17.11 -7.04 -39.27
CA HIS A 348 17.72 -7.28 -37.96
C HIS A 348 17.68 -6.01 -37.11
N LEU A 349 17.28 -6.12 -35.84
CA LEU A 349 17.28 -5.03 -34.88
C LEU A 349 18.42 -5.25 -33.90
N GLN A 350 19.45 -4.40 -33.98
CA GLN A 350 20.59 -4.43 -33.10
C GLN A 350 20.43 -3.38 -32.00
N PRO A 351 20.47 -3.74 -30.71
CA PRO A 351 20.43 -2.77 -29.62
C PRO A 351 21.61 -1.79 -29.72
N LEU A 352 21.31 -0.50 -29.64
CA LEU A 352 22.36 0.51 -29.58
C LEU A 352 23.02 0.52 -28.19
N PRO A 353 24.35 0.59 -28.12
CA PRO A 353 25.06 0.72 -26.85
C PRO A 353 24.81 2.09 -26.23
N ILE A 354 24.72 2.15 -24.92
CA ILE A 354 24.64 3.39 -24.17
C ILE A 354 26.05 4.00 -24.13
N ALA A 355 26.28 5.04 -24.88
CA ALA A 355 27.60 5.66 -24.98
C ALA A 355 27.92 6.56 -23.76
N LYS A 356 26.95 7.28 -23.22
CA LYS A 356 27.11 8.16 -22.07
C LYS A 356 25.77 8.38 -21.39
N VAL A 357 25.80 8.43 -20.07
CA VAL A 357 24.67 8.79 -19.23
C VAL A 357 25.02 10.06 -18.49
N TYR A 358 24.07 10.98 -18.46
CA TYR A 358 24.11 12.19 -17.64
C TYR A 358 23.12 11.97 -16.50
N ASP A 359 23.62 11.88 -15.27
CA ASP A 359 22.84 11.86 -14.04
C ASP A 359 22.45 13.27 -13.62
#